data_94295983d478c3f26bdca4039960163c
#
_entry.id   94295983d478c3f26bdca4039960163c
#
_cell.length_a   1.000
_cell.length_b   1.000
_cell.length_c   1.000
_cell.angle_alpha   90.00
_cell.angle_beta   90.00
_cell.angle_gamma   90.00
#
_symmetry.space_group_name_H-M   'P 1'
#
loop_
_entity.id
_entity.type
_entity.pdbx_description
1 polymer ?
#
loop_
_entity_poly.entity_id
_entity_poly.type
_entity_poly.pdbx_seq_one_letter_code
_entity_poly.pdbx_strand_id
1 'polypeptide(L)'
;MSATLSNKAQETLVGDSDELVSTTDLKGVITYCNDAFCRIAEYSHDELLGQNHNIVRHGDMPKAAFGDMWARLKQGKAWRGIVKNSTKSGGYYWVDAYVTPIYEGHQVVGYQSVRVKPKREWVDIASKAYQGLLKAEKSGRAWALKLNDTLRYAILLGALAAPVTSFALSLEGPLAWLATLLPASVLAVLFRQELIDTPQQFKKLQVQYDSVSRLVYSGNNQFSIADFHIKMLSARIRTVLGRMTDSALPLQSCAEELNTTTAEVSAALTQQNKDIRQVRDATESMEASANSVSSSTNDAHLLIDDTLQSCLMAKETIDQTHTNLAQLSLQAEKATETTYQLSDQAQKVSQLMEEIGGIADQTNLLALNAAIEAARAGEQGRGFAVVADEVRALSGRTSNATEQIKASIDTMLTTIQGWQKDIIANKEQTDTCSNVAEQSALRLSEVEQMMQTMSGLMVNVADSANKQLQLSSDVNQHIHSIASTAEQNLAATHSVEQNSQQLKEQVQDFYRLANQFEEK
;
A
#
# COMPACT_ATOMS: atom_id res chain seq x y z
N MET A 1 -53.77 20.34 45.61
CA MET A 1 -53.23 19.18 46.36
C MET A 1 -51.77 18.99 45.97
N SER A 2 -50.88 19.58 46.75
CA SER A 2 -49.43 19.51 46.54
C SER A 2 -48.90 18.38 47.40
N ALA A 3 -48.48 17.28 46.76
CA ALA A 3 -47.80 16.19 47.43
C ALA A 3 -46.33 16.57 47.61
N THR A 4 -45.98 17.07 48.78
CA THR A 4 -44.60 17.16 49.26
C THR A 4 -44.07 15.75 49.47
N LEU A 5 -43.45 15.18 48.41
CA LEU A 5 -42.58 14.01 48.53
C LEU A 5 -41.36 14.45 49.34
N SER A 6 -41.30 14.02 50.62
CA SER A 6 -40.10 14.02 51.44
C SER A 6 -39.03 13.16 50.73
N ASN A 7 -38.19 13.76 49.94
CA ASN A 7 -37.06 13.13 49.29
C ASN A 7 -36.00 12.88 50.37
N LYS A 8 -36.05 11.69 51.06
CA LYS A 8 -34.92 11.23 51.85
C LYS A 8 -33.77 11.09 50.91
N ALA A 9 -32.75 11.94 51.06
CA ALA A 9 -31.53 11.90 50.27
C ALA A 9 -30.99 10.45 50.29
N GLN A 10 -30.95 9.81 49.11
CA GLN A 10 -30.51 8.43 48.96
C GLN A 10 -28.97 8.35 48.99
N GLU A 11 -28.42 7.37 49.71
CA GLU A 11 -26.99 7.11 49.73
C GLU A 11 -26.57 6.34 48.49
N THR A 12 -25.63 6.91 47.71
CA THR A 12 -24.95 6.22 46.61
C THR A 12 -23.71 5.50 47.17
N LEU A 13 -23.68 4.18 46.99
CA LEU A 13 -22.57 3.36 47.50
C LEU A 13 -21.38 3.38 46.53
N VAL A 14 -20.19 3.65 47.03
CA VAL A 14 -18.92 3.49 46.30
C VAL A 14 -18.60 2.01 46.21
N GLY A 15 -18.27 1.49 45.06
CA GLY A 15 -17.88 0.09 44.85
C GLY A 15 -16.53 -0.24 45.50
N ASP A 16 -16.28 -1.54 45.74
CA ASP A 16 -15.04 -2.00 46.40
C ASP A 16 -13.78 -1.75 45.52
N SER A 17 -13.94 -1.69 44.19
CA SER A 17 -12.90 -1.41 43.22
C SER A 17 -12.88 0.04 42.71
N ASP A 18 -13.82 0.87 43.18
CA ASP A 18 -13.90 2.25 42.73
C ASP A 18 -12.88 3.14 43.45
N GLU A 19 -11.99 3.75 42.70
CA GLU A 19 -11.10 4.80 43.18
C GLU A 19 -11.49 6.13 42.51
N LEU A 20 -11.99 7.07 43.33
CA LEU A 20 -12.40 8.39 42.86
C LEU A 20 -11.21 9.35 42.93
N VAL A 21 -10.59 9.62 41.81
CA VAL A 21 -9.39 10.47 41.72
C VAL A 21 -9.74 11.85 41.20
N SER A 22 -9.20 12.88 41.84
CA SER A 22 -9.23 14.24 41.32
C SER A 22 -7.96 14.98 41.70
N THR A 23 -7.53 15.93 40.83
CA THR A 23 -6.51 16.93 41.15
C THR A 23 -7.13 18.32 41.16
N THR A 24 -6.53 19.21 41.93
CA THR A 24 -6.92 20.63 42.00
C THR A 24 -5.69 21.53 41.98
N ASP A 25 -5.89 22.77 41.61
CA ASP A 25 -4.91 23.83 41.83
C ASP A 25 -4.81 24.20 43.31
N LEU A 26 -3.96 25.18 43.64
CA LEU A 26 -3.79 25.67 45.00
C LEU A 26 -5.04 26.34 45.61
N LYS A 27 -6.01 26.75 44.75
CA LYS A 27 -7.29 27.35 45.15
C LYS A 27 -8.41 26.32 45.32
N GLY A 28 -8.12 25.05 45.01
CA GLY A 28 -9.09 23.98 45.09
C GLY A 28 -10.00 23.87 43.84
N VAL A 29 -9.60 24.47 42.70
CA VAL A 29 -10.25 24.33 41.41
C VAL A 29 -9.84 22.99 40.80
N ILE A 30 -10.80 22.18 40.38
CA ILE A 30 -10.57 20.85 39.80
C ILE A 30 -9.87 20.98 38.44
N THR A 31 -8.69 20.39 38.31
CA THR A 31 -7.88 20.33 37.09
C THR A 31 -7.95 18.96 36.39
N TYR A 32 -8.30 17.93 37.12
CA TYR A 32 -8.51 16.58 36.62
C TYR A 32 -9.50 15.83 37.48
N CYS A 33 -10.30 14.94 36.88
CA CYS A 33 -11.11 13.93 37.54
C CYS A 33 -11.23 12.69 36.66
N ASN A 34 -11.30 11.51 37.31
CA ASN A 34 -11.48 10.26 36.58
C ASN A 34 -12.97 9.89 36.44
N ASP A 35 -13.27 8.93 35.55
CA ASP A 35 -14.64 8.48 35.25
C ASP A 35 -15.40 7.97 36.48
N ALA A 36 -14.69 7.30 37.42
CA ALA A 36 -15.29 6.81 38.64
C ALA A 36 -15.79 7.97 39.51
N PHE A 37 -15.05 9.06 39.60
CA PHE A 37 -15.49 10.25 40.32
C PHE A 37 -16.69 10.91 39.64
N CYS A 38 -16.66 11.07 38.33
CA CYS A 38 -17.79 11.63 37.56
C CYS A 38 -19.05 10.80 37.75
N ARG A 39 -18.96 9.47 37.64
CA ARG A 39 -20.09 8.54 37.80
C ARG A 39 -20.73 8.60 39.19
N ILE A 40 -19.90 8.53 40.25
CA ILE A 40 -20.42 8.50 41.63
C ILE A 40 -20.96 9.88 42.04
N ALA A 41 -20.35 10.96 41.61
CA ALA A 41 -20.80 12.32 41.90
C ALA A 41 -21.96 12.76 40.99
N GLU A 42 -22.27 12.01 39.92
CA GLU A 42 -23.32 12.28 38.94
C GLU A 42 -23.09 13.57 38.13
N TYR A 43 -21.83 13.94 37.89
CA TYR A 43 -21.42 15.07 37.07
C TYR A 43 -20.65 14.58 35.86
N SER A 44 -20.72 15.30 34.75
CA SER A 44 -19.81 15.09 33.64
C SER A 44 -18.42 15.68 33.89
N HIS A 45 -17.41 15.28 33.12
CA HIS A 45 -16.08 15.88 33.18
C HIS A 45 -16.12 17.38 32.97
N ASP A 46 -16.85 17.86 31.97
CA ASP A 46 -16.94 19.29 31.64
C ASP A 46 -17.63 20.11 32.76
N GLU A 47 -18.51 19.49 33.52
CA GLU A 47 -19.20 20.14 34.64
C GLU A 47 -18.32 20.23 35.90
N LEU A 48 -17.33 19.37 36.04
CA LEU A 48 -16.40 19.35 37.17
C LEU A 48 -15.12 20.13 36.92
N LEU A 49 -14.59 20.04 35.70
CA LEU A 49 -13.35 20.74 35.34
C LEU A 49 -13.52 22.27 35.45
N GLY A 50 -12.56 22.93 36.08
CA GLY A 50 -12.61 24.36 36.30
C GLY A 50 -13.54 24.81 37.42
N GLN A 51 -14.28 23.92 38.07
CA GLN A 51 -15.11 24.22 39.23
C GLN A 51 -14.33 24.02 40.54
N ASN A 52 -14.72 24.79 41.57
CA ASN A 52 -14.14 24.56 42.90
C ASN A 52 -14.66 23.23 43.46
N HIS A 53 -13.76 22.44 44.08
CA HIS A 53 -14.06 21.11 44.58
C HIS A 53 -15.21 21.08 45.63
N ASN A 54 -15.56 22.24 46.21
CA ASN A 54 -16.69 22.36 47.15
C ASN A 54 -18.05 22.12 46.49
N ILE A 55 -18.14 22.02 45.15
CA ILE A 55 -19.37 21.69 44.40
C ILE A 55 -19.99 20.35 44.90
N VAL A 56 -19.16 19.37 45.29
CA VAL A 56 -19.60 18.10 45.81
C VAL A 56 -19.71 18.07 47.35
N ARG A 57 -19.50 19.20 48.04
CA ARG A 57 -19.52 19.22 49.50
C ARG A 57 -20.93 19.04 50.05
N HIS A 58 -21.13 18.06 50.95
CA HIS A 58 -22.38 17.89 51.65
C HIS A 58 -22.52 18.86 52.83
N GLY A 59 -23.75 19.35 53.12
CA GLY A 59 -24.03 20.30 54.20
C GLY A 59 -23.73 19.79 55.59
N ASP A 60 -23.75 18.46 55.80
CA ASP A 60 -23.46 17.81 57.12
C ASP A 60 -21.95 17.78 57.45
N MET A 61 -21.09 18.22 56.53
CA MET A 61 -19.64 18.27 56.79
C MET A 61 -19.27 19.54 57.54
N PRO A 62 -18.73 19.41 58.80
CA PRO A 62 -18.34 20.56 59.61
C PRO A 62 -17.23 21.36 58.97
N LYS A 63 -17.24 22.68 59.18
CA LYS A 63 -16.16 23.57 58.70
C LYS A 63 -14.81 23.21 59.31
N ALA A 64 -14.81 22.76 60.56
CA ALA A 64 -13.60 22.33 61.28
C ALA A 64 -12.86 21.18 60.59
N ALA A 65 -13.56 20.23 59.97
CA ALA A 65 -12.95 19.10 59.25
C ALA A 65 -12.17 19.59 57.99
N PHE A 66 -12.76 20.48 57.22
CA PHE A 66 -12.07 21.10 56.07
C PHE A 66 -11.00 22.10 56.51
N GLY A 67 -11.21 22.79 57.65
CA GLY A 67 -10.18 23.66 58.24
C GLY A 67 -8.91 22.89 58.59
N ASP A 68 -9.03 21.72 59.21
CA ASP A 68 -7.89 20.82 59.48
C ASP A 68 -7.23 20.33 58.17
N MET A 69 -8.00 19.90 57.19
CA MET A 69 -7.50 19.48 55.87
C MET A 69 -6.63 20.59 55.24
N TRP A 70 -7.18 21.76 55.10
CA TRP A 70 -6.45 22.89 54.46
C TRP A 70 -5.23 23.35 55.28
N ALA A 71 -5.31 23.30 56.62
CA ALA A 71 -4.17 23.64 57.48
C ALA A 71 -2.99 22.67 57.26
N ARG A 72 -3.25 21.39 57.05
CA ARG A 72 -2.21 20.37 56.79
C ARG A 72 -1.68 20.48 55.38
N LEU A 73 -2.55 20.60 54.38
CA LEU A 73 -2.13 20.71 52.97
C LEU A 73 -1.27 21.93 52.70
N LYS A 74 -1.55 23.09 53.33
CA LYS A 74 -0.72 24.28 53.27
C LYS A 74 0.65 24.12 53.94
N GLN A 75 0.80 23.17 54.88
CA GLN A 75 2.08 22.79 55.47
C GLN A 75 2.82 21.73 54.63
N GLY A 76 2.33 21.40 53.43
CA GLY A 76 2.92 20.33 52.62
C GLY A 76 2.66 18.93 53.16
N LYS A 77 1.67 18.72 54.04
CA LYS A 77 1.36 17.44 54.66
C LYS A 77 0.11 16.84 54.08
N ALA A 78 0.10 15.51 53.90
CA ALA A 78 -1.08 14.79 53.51
C ALA A 78 -2.18 14.82 54.59
N TRP A 79 -3.42 14.68 54.17
CA TRP A 79 -4.59 14.57 55.06
C TRP A 79 -5.43 13.33 54.69
N ARG A 80 -6.01 12.67 55.67
CA ARG A 80 -6.94 11.56 55.49
C ARG A 80 -8.17 11.78 56.35
N GLY A 81 -9.36 11.51 55.82
CA GLY A 81 -10.58 11.60 56.57
C GLY A 81 -11.78 10.99 55.86
N ILE A 82 -12.81 10.68 56.65
CA ILE A 82 -14.11 10.22 56.12
C ILE A 82 -14.91 11.44 55.73
N VAL A 83 -15.28 11.52 54.44
CA VAL A 83 -15.95 12.70 53.87
C VAL A 83 -17.33 12.29 53.35
N LYS A 84 -18.34 13.11 53.68
CA LYS A 84 -19.68 13.02 53.10
C LYS A 84 -19.77 14.03 51.97
N ASN A 85 -20.06 13.57 50.75
CA ASN A 85 -20.25 14.41 49.57
C ASN A 85 -21.70 14.33 49.08
N SER A 86 -22.13 15.33 48.31
CA SER A 86 -23.44 15.38 47.66
C SER A 86 -23.29 14.89 46.21
N THR A 87 -24.32 14.21 45.70
CA THR A 87 -24.45 13.98 44.25
C THR A 87 -25.24 15.11 43.61
N LYS A 88 -25.15 15.22 42.28
CA LYS A 88 -25.87 16.24 41.48
C LYS A 88 -27.39 16.12 41.64
N SER A 89 -27.91 14.89 41.77
CA SER A 89 -29.35 14.62 41.98
C SER A 89 -29.88 14.93 43.39
N GLY A 90 -28.99 15.36 44.34
CA GLY A 90 -29.37 15.66 45.71
C GLY A 90 -29.24 14.48 46.67
N GLY A 91 -28.69 13.34 46.23
CA GLY A 91 -28.25 12.24 47.09
C GLY A 91 -26.91 12.56 47.77
N TYR A 92 -26.33 11.54 48.42
CA TYR A 92 -25.03 11.66 49.05
C TYR A 92 -24.24 10.37 48.98
N TYR A 93 -22.91 10.48 49.12
CA TYR A 93 -22.00 9.34 49.23
C TYR A 93 -20.90 9.61 50.24
N TRP A 94 -20.45 8.53 50.89
CA TRP A 94 -19.33 8.60 51.82
C TRP A 94 -18.07 8.03 51.18
N VAL A 95 -16.94 8.70 51.45
CA VAL A 95 -15.62 8.28 50.99
C VAL A 95 -14.58 8.33 52.12
N ASP A 96 -13.61 7.44 52.05
CA ASP A 96 -12.34 7.56 52.77
C ASP A 96 -11.37 8.31 51.87
N ALA A 97 -11.21 9.58 52.12
CA ALA A 97 -10.43 10.50 51.27
C ALA A 97 -8.99 10.63 51.79
N TYR A 98 -8.05 10.42 50.91
CA TYR A 98 -6.65 10.70 51.11
C TYR A 98 -6.24 11.83 50.16
N VAL A 99 -5.76 12.94 50.72
CA VAL A 99 -5.41 14.15 49.96
C VAL A 99 -3.95 14.47 50.18
N THR A 100 -3.19 14.61 49.09
CA THR A 100 -1.76 14.92 49.11
C THR A 100 -1.44 16.18 48.32
N PRO A 101 -0.44 16.98 48.71
CA PRO A 101 0.09 18.01 47.83
C PRO A 101 0.78 17.43 46.61
N ILE A 102 0.62 18.08 45.43
CA ILE A 102 1.36 17.82 44.21
C ILE A 102 2.55 18.79 44.18
N TYR A 103 3.75 18.26 43.93
CA TYR A 103 4.95 19.04 43.86
C TYR A 103 5.50 19.14 42.44
N GLU A 104 5.97 20.33 42.04
CA GLU A 104 6.85 20.52 40.90
C GLU A 104 8.20 21.07 41.46
N GLY A 105 9.23 20.23 41.43
CA GLY A 105 10.44 20.47 42.19
C GLY A 105 10.11 20.56 43.69
N HIS A 106 10.48 21.67 44.34
CA HIS A 106 10.21 21.89 45.76
C HIS A 106 8.96 22.74 46.07
N GLN A 107 8.14 23.06 45.04
CA GLN A 107 6.95 23.90 45.21
C GLN A 107 5.68 23.09 45.09
N VAL A 108 4.72 23.34 45.97
CA VAL A 108 3.38 22.77 45.86
C VAL A 108 2.64 23.52 44.76
N VAL A 109 2.19 22.80 43.73
CA VAL A 109 1.42 23.37 42.57
C VAL A 109 -0.06 23.03 42.61
N GLY A 110 -0.46 22.05 43.43
CA GLY A 110 -1.84 21.63 43.55
C GLY A 110 -2.02 20.51 44.56
N TYR A 111 -3.19 19.91 44.55
CA TYR A 111 -3.53 18.82 45.46
C TYR A 111 -4.17 17.66 44.70
N GLN A 112 -3.78 16.41 45.02
CA GLN A 112 -4.40 15.19 44.54
C GLN A 112 -5.23 14.56 45.64
N SER A 113 -6.41 14.11 45.30
CA SER A 113 -7.29 13.38 46.21
C SER A 113 -7.66 12.04 45.61
N VAL A 114 -7.35 10.97 46.33
CA VAL A 114 -7.81 9.60 46.06
C VAL A 114 -8.82 9.21 47.11
N ARG A 115 -9.97 8.75 46.68
CA ARG A 115 -11.09 8.39 47.55
C ARG A 115 -11.57 6.98 47.25
N VAL A 116 -11.70 6.21 48.31
CA VAL A 116 -12.15 4.80 48.24
C VAL A 116 -13.38 4.57 49.10
N LYS A 117 -14.02 3.43 48.93
CA LYS A 117 -15.12 2.99 49.81
C LYS A 117 -14.69 2.97 51.26
N PRO A 118 -15.39 3.69 52.20
CA PRO A 118 -15.04 3.70 53.61
C PRO A 118 -15.58 2.42 54.29
N LYS A 119 -14.92 1.99 55.36
CA LYS A 119 -15.47 1.00 56.25
C LYS A 119 -16.70 1.57 56.96
N ARG A 120 -17.78 0.81 57.05
CA ARG A 120 -19.05 1.28 57.64
C ARG A 120 -18.89 1.75 59.08
N GLU A 121 -18.09 1.04 59.86
CA GLU A 121 -17.73 1.45 61.23
C GLU A 121 -17.16 2.87 61.30
N TRP A 122 -16.32 3.26 60.35
CA TRP A 122 -15.70 4.61 60.29
C TRP A 122 -16.73 5.68 59.90
N VAL A 123 -17.69 5.33 59.05
CA VAL A 123 -18.80 6.21 58.66
C VAL A 123 -19.67 6.50 59.88
N ASP A 124 -20.01 5.48 60.70
CA ASP A 124 -20.81 5.64 61.90
C ASP A 124 -20.09 6.49 62.98
N ILE A 125 -18.81 6.29 63.18
CA ILE A 125 -17.98 7.11 64.08
C ILE A 125 -17.91 8.56 63.55
N ALA A 126 -17.62 8.76 62.25
CA ALA A 126 -17.52 10.08 61.62
C ALA A 126 -18.85 10.84 61.70
N SER A 127 -19.98 10.16 61.41
CA SER A 127 -21.31 10.77 61.48
C SER A 127 -21.64 11.31 62.86
N LYS A 128 -21.39 10.52 63.93
CA LYS A 128 -21.57 10.96 65.32
C LYS A 128 -20.64 12.11 65.71
N ALA A 129 -19.37 12.02 65.32
CA ALA A 129 -18.37 13.07 65.61
C ALA A 129 -18.71 14.38 64.89
N TYR A 130 -19.13 14.32 63.60
CA TYR A 130 -19.47 15.49 62.82
C TYR A 130 -20.76 16.17 63.31
N GLN A 131 -21.78 15.39 63.77
CA GLN A 131 -22.95 15.96 64.44
C GLN A 131 -22.57 16.70 65.74
N GLY A 132 -21.61 16.16 66.52
CA GLY A 132 -21.10 16.83 67.69
C GLY A 132 -20.36 18.14 67.35
N LEU A 133 -19.48 18.12 66.34
CA LEU A 133 -18.77 19.30 65.86
C LEU A 133 -19.72 20.39 65.32
N LEU A 134 -20.74 20.02 64.54
CA LEU A 134 -21.74 20.93 64.03
C LEU A 134 -22.57 21.57 65.17
N LYS A 135 -22.92 20.83 66.22
CA LYS A 135 -23.57 21.39 67.42
C LYS A 135 -22.66 22.35 68.17
N ALA A 136 -21.37 22.01 68.32
CA ALA A 136 -20.36 22.91 68.91
C ALA A 136 -20.14 24.18 68.10
N GLU A 137 -20.05 24.08 66.75
CA GLU A 137 -19.97 25.19 65.84
C GLU A 137 -21.17 26.13 65.97
N LYS A 138 -22.39 25.60 66.14
CA LYS A 138 -23.62 26.40 66.34
C LYS A 138 -23.73 27.02 67.74
N SER A 139 -23.18 26.33 68.79
CA SER A 139 -23.31 26.80 70.18
C SER A 139 -22.16 27.64 70.67
N GLY A 140 -21.09 27.78 69.89
CA GLY A 140 -19.87 28.53 70.28
C GLY A 140 -19.10 27.92 71.41
N ARG A 141 -19.44 26.71 71.88
CA ARG A 141 -18.74 25.97 72.96
C ARG A 141 -17.68 25.06 72.40
N ALA A 142 -16.47 25.08 72.98
CA ALA A 142 -15.43 24.13 72.67
C ALA A 142 -15.88 22.70 72.97
N TRP A 143 -15.79 21.79 72.00
CA TRP A 143 -16.16 20.39 72.15
C TRP A 143 -15.06 19.63 72.88
N ALA A 144 -15.43 19.00 73.98
CA ALA A 144 -14.68 18.12 74.87
C ALA A 144 -13.70 18.81 75.84
N LEU A 145 -14.02 18.76 77.08
CA LEU A 145 -13.08 18.66 78.19
C LEU A 145 -12.29 17.33 78.01
N LYS A 146 -11.21 17.36 77.18
CA LYS A 146 -10.11 16.42 77.42
C LYS A 146 -9.48 16.85 78.71
N LEU A 147 -9.59 16.02 79.81
CA LEU A 147 -8.72 16.17 80.95
C LEU A 147 -7.30 16.28 80.44
N ASN A 148 -6.67 17.43 80.66
CA ASN A 148 -5.27 17.66 80.26
C ASN A 148 -4.43 16.59 80.98
N ASP A 149 -3.43 16.00 80.30
CA ASP A 149 -2.58 14.95 80.87
C ASP A 149 -1.97 15.41 82.21
N THR A 150 -1.63 16.70 82.33
CA THR A 150 -1.17 17.33 83.58
C THR A 150 -2.18 17.16 84.73
N LEU A 151 -3.50 17.33 84.44
CA LEU A 151 -4.54 17.17 85.43
C LEU A 151 -4.78 15.69 85.78
N ARG A 152 -4.67 14.77 84.81
CA ARG A 152 -4.74 13.31 85.03
C ARG A 152 -3.61 12.84 85.94
N TYR A 153 -2.39 13.29 85.72
CA TYR A 153 -1.23 12.98 86.57
C TYR A 153 -1.35 13.63 87.97
N ALA A 154 -1.90 14.85 88.07
CA ALA A 154 -2.14 15.52 89.35
C ALA A 154 -3.19 14.76 90.19
N ILE A 155 -4.29 14.28 89.53
CA ILE A 155 -5.32 13.43 90.20
C ILE A 155 -4.68 12.12 90.66
N LEU A 156 -3.83 11.49 89.86
CA LEU A 156 -3.15 10.26 90.23
C LEU A 156 -2.19 10.49 91.42
N LEU A 157 -1.40 11.56 91.39
CA LEU A 157 -0.54 11.92 92.50
C LEU A 157 -1.32 12.20 93.79
N GLY A 158 -2.45 12.90 93.71
CA GLY A 158 -3.33 13.14 94.85
C GLY A 158 -3.94 11.82 95.41
N ALA A 159 -4.36 10.90 94.47
CA ALA A 159 -4.82 9.60 94.87
C ALA A 159 -3.74 8.73 95.54
N LEU A 160 -2.50 8.80 95.01
CA LEU A 160 -1.38 8.09 95.65
C LEU A 160 -1.05 8.62 97.07
N ALA A 161 -1.35 9.88 97.38
CA ALA A 161 -1.17 10.47 98.73
C ALA A 161 -2.26 9.99 99.72
N ALA A 162 -3.42 9.52 99.20
CA ALA A 162 -4.54 9.17 100.06
C ALA A 162 -4.23 8.02 101.05
N PRO A 163 -3.53 6.96 100.72
CA PRO A 163 -3.18 5.91 101.70
C PRO A 163 -2.22 6.45 102.81
N VAL A 164 -1.29 7.33 102.39
CA VAL A 164 -0.28 7.94 103.33
C VAL A 164 -1.01 8.85 104.31
N THR A 165 -1.94 9.67 103.80
CA THR A 165 -2.71 10.57 104.66
C THR A 165 -3.67 9.82 105.58
N SER A 166 -4.25 8.71 105.08
CA SER A 166 -5.10 7.81 105.90
C SER A 166 -4.29 7.21 107.04
N PHE A 167 -3.07 6.78 106.80
CA PHE A 167 -2.20 6.23 107.86
C PHE A 167 -1.80 7.30 108.81
N ALA A 168 -1.41 8.48 108.36
CA ALA A 168 -0.99 9.61 109.19
C ALA A 168 -2.09 10.13 110.10
N LEU A 169 -3.34 10.04 109.65
CA LEU A 169 -4.56 10.41 110.38
C LEU A 169 -5.18 9.26 111.21
N SER A 170 -4.54 8.07 111.28
CA SER A 170 -4.98 6.90 111.96
C SER A 170 -6.48 6.54 111.70
N LEU A 171 -6.88 6.66 110.45
CA LEU A 171 -8.23 6.31 109.95
C LEU A 171 -8.44 4.80 110.06
N GLU A 172 -9.47 4.38 110.78
CA GLU A 172 -9.86 2.94 110.92
C GLU A 172 -11.16 2.67 110.15
N GLY A 173 -11.42 1.35 109.84
CA GLY A 173 -12.61 0.94 109.25
C GLY A 173 -12.75 1.12 107.70
N PRO A 174 -13.92 1.29 107.14
CA PRO A 174 -14.15 1.30 105.69
C PRO A 174 -13.45 2.49 104.94
N LEU A 175 -13.20 3.62 105.65
CA LEU A 175 -12.52 4.78 105.12
C LEU A 175 -11.03 4.50 104.83
N ALA A 176 -10.35 3.67 105.67
CA ALA A 176 -8.97 3.26 105.36
C ALA A 176 -8.90 2.33 104.15
N TRP A 177 -9.85 1.43 103.96
CA TRP A 177 -9.92 0.59 102.79
C TRP A 177 -10.21 1.40 101.52
N LEU A 178 -11.09 2.40 101.60
CA LEU A 178 -11.39 3.30 100.46
C LEU A 178 -10.17 4.12 100.04
N ALA A 179 -9.42 4.64 100.98
CA ALA A 179 -8.20 5.35 100.76
C ALA A 179 -7.07 4.50 100.10
N THR A 180 -6.97 3.23 100.51
CA THR A 180 -6.03 2.27 99.90
C THR A 180 -6.41 1.81 98.49
N LEU A 181 -7.70 1.71 98.18
CA LEU A 181 -8.16 1.32 96.84
C LEU A 181 -8.27 2.49 95.84
N LEU A 182 -8.30 3.73 96.33
CA LEU A 182 -8.43 4.94 95.51
C LEU A 182 -7.36 5.06 94.38
N PRO A 183 -6.06 4.87 94.67
CA PRO A 183 -5.04 4.94 93.64
C PRO A 183 -5.24 3.91 92.52
N ALA A 184 -5.59 2.67 92.88
CA ALA A 184 -5.83 1.58 91.95
C ALA A 184 -7.08 1.87 91.06
N SER A 185 -8.16 2.40 91.63
CA SER A 185 -9.37 2.75 90.90
C SER A 185 -9.15 3.95 89.99
N VAL A 186 -8.40 4.99 90.40
CA VAL A 186 -8.01 6.14 89.58
C VAL A 186 -7.14 5.68 88.45
N LEU A 187 -6.17 4.81 88.71
CA LEU A 187 -5.28 4.27 87.68
C LEU A 187 -6.07 3.46 86.66
N ALA A 188 -6.94 2.59 87.12
CA ALA A 188 -7.77 1.73 86.25
C ALA A 188 -8.74 2.55 85.36
N VAL A 189 -9.32 3.65 85.88
CA VAL A 189 -10.30 4.45 85.15
C VAL A 189 -9.64 5.49 84.26
N LEU A 190 -8.72 6.28 84.80
CA LEU A 190 -8.10 7.40 84.04
C LEU A 190 -7.02 6.94 83.07
N PHE A 191 -6.33 5.83 83.31
CA PHE A 191 -5.23 5.32 82.50
C PHE A 191 -5.57 3.97 81.85
N ARG A 192 -6.85 3.62 81.75
CA ARG A 192 -7.32 2.39 81.08
C ARG A 192 -6.79 2.28 79.63
N GLN A 193 -6.80 3.41 78.90
CA GLN A 193 -6.32 3.43 77.53
C GLN A 193 -4.85 3.04 77.40
N GLU A 194 -4.01 3.58 78.30
CA GLU A 194 -2.56 3.35 78.33
C GLU A 194 -2.22 1.93 78.84
N LEU A 195 -2.94 1.44 79.82
CA LEU A 195 -2.61 0.19 80.48
C LEU A 195 -3.23 -1.04 79.84
N ILE A 196 -4.41 -0.91 79.20
CA ILE A 196 -5.15 -2.02 78.66
C ILE A 196 -5.32 -1.90 77.16
N ASP A 197 -5.92 -0.82 76.66
CA ASP A 197 -6.34 -0.73 75.30
C ASP A 197 -5.16 -0.61 74.32
N THR A 198 -4.14 0.22 74.63
CA THR A 198 -2.92 0.42 73.81
C THR A 198 -2.09 -0.87 73.71
N PRO A 199 -1.75 -1.58 74.80
CA PRO A 199 -1.04 -2.86 74.70
C PRO A 199 -1.80 -3.91 73.89
N GLN A 200 -3.15 -3.96 74.00
CA GLN A 200 -3.97 -4.87 73.19
C GLN A 200 -3.88 -4.54 71.70
N GLN A 201 -3.89 -3.26 71.33
CA GLN A 201 -3.73 -2.86 69.92
C GLN A 201 -2.33 -3.22 69.37
N PHE A 202 -1.27 -2.99 70.14
CA PHE A 202 0.09 -3.39 69.75
C PHE A 202 0.23 -4.92 69.64
N LYS A 203 -0.42 -5.69 70.52
CA LYS A 203 -0.45 -7.13 70.42
C LYS A 203 -1.15 -7.61 69.14
N LYS A 204 -2.22 -6.94 68.70
CA LYS A 204 -2.88 -7.24 67.40
C LYS A 204 -1.91 -6.96 66.23
N LEU A 205 -1.19 -5.86 66.23
CA LEU A 205 -0.15 -5.56 65.22
C LEU A 205 0.94 -6.64 65.22
N GLN A 206 1.40 -7.06 66.41
CA GLN A 206 2.42 -8.10 66.54
C GLN A 206 1.95 -9.46 65.97
N VAL A 207 0.68 -9.81 66.14
CA VAL A 207 0.09 -11.03 65.56
C VAL A 207 0.01 -10.94 64.04
N GLN A 208 -0.24 -9.75 63.48
CA GLN A 208 -0.27 -9.59 62.05
C GLN A 208 1.10 -9.79 61.40
N TYR A 209 2.12 -9.19 61.96
CA TYR A 209 3.50 -9.35 61.52
C TYR A 209 4.50 -8.87 62.58
N ASP A 210 5.41 -9.74 63.00
CA ASP A 210 6.57 -9.39 63.79
C ASP A 210 7.80 -10.14 63.26
N SER A 211 8.96 -9.55 63.43
CA SER A 211 10.23 -10.09 62.97
C SER A 211 11.36 -9.69 63.91
N VAL A 212 12.39 -10.53 63.96
CA VAL A 212 13.65 -10.20 64.65
C VAL A 212 14.24 -8.88 64.16
N SER A 213 14.03 -8.54 62.89
CA SER A 213 14.44 -7.27 62.28
C SER A 213 13.84 -6.05 62.98
N ARG A 214 12.71 -6.19 63.68
CA ARG A 214 12.16 -5.09 64.49
C ARG A 214 13.13 -4.57 65.51
N LEU A 215 13.91 -5.45 66.16
CA LEU A 215 14.91 -5.07 67.12
C LEU A 215 16.00 -4.16 66.54
N VAL A 216 16.34 -4.39 65.26
CA VAL A 216 17.36 -3.60 64.54
C VAL A 216 16.82 -2.23 64.14
N TYR A 217 15.61 -2.20 63.59
CA TYR A 217 15.06 -0.96 63.01
C TYR A 217 14.31 -0.09 64.00
N SER A 218 13.69 -0.69 65.03
CA SER A 218 12.72 -0.01 65.91
C SER A 218 12.96 -0.23 67.42
N GLY A 219 13.93 -1.07 67.77
CA GLY A 219 14.23 -1.38 69.17
C GLY A 219 13.18 -2.32 69.82
N ASN A 220 13.16 -2.33 71.17
CA ASN A 220 12.36 -3.27 71.96
C ASN A 220 11.35 -2.57 72.91
N ASN A 221 11.04 -1.30 72.65
CA ASN A 221 10.00 -0.61 73.45
C ASN A 221 8.60 -0.95 73.00
N GLN A 222 7.60 -0.54 73.79
CA GLN A 222 6.19 -0.83 73.54
C GLN A 222 5.67 -0.31 72.19
N PHE A 223 6.27 0.80 71.67
CA PHE A 223 5.92 1.41 70.37
C PHE A 223 6.69 0.81 69.22
N SER A 224 7.71 -0.01 69.45
CA SER A 224 8.58 -0.55 68.41
C SER A 224 7.85 -1.33 67.36
N ILE A 225 6.75 -2.02 67.69
CA ILE A 225 5.94 -2.77 66.73
C ILE A 225 5.21 -1.83 65.75
N ALA A 226 4.67 -0.71 66.23
CA ALA A 226 3.99 0.27 65.40
C ALA A 226 5.02 1.00 64.48
N ASP A 227 6.16 1.40 64.98
CA ASP A 227 7.23 1.99 64.23
C ASP A 227 7.79 1.04 63.14
N PHE A 228 7.95 -0.23 63.50
CA PHE A 228 8.36 -1.27 62.55
C PHE A 228 7.35 -1.46 61.44
N HIS A 229 6.04 -1.52 61.72
CA HIS A 229 4.99 -1.59 60.70
C HIS A 229 5.01 -0.38 59.79
N ILE A 230 5.23 0.83 60.29
CA ILE A 230 5.35 2.06 59.51
C ILE A 230 6.56 1.96 58.55
N LYS A 231 7.72 1.54 59.08
CA LYS A 231 8.94 1.35 58.26
C LYS A 231 8.77 0.28 57.21
N MET A 232 8.08 -0.82 57.54
CA MET A 232 7.74 -1.88 56.55
C MET A 232 6.80 -1.39 55.45
N LEU A 233 5.77 -0.59 55.81
CA LEU A 233 4.89 0.03 54.82
C LEU A 233 5.65 1.00 53.91
N SER A 234 6.54 1.85 54.46
CA SER A 234 7.39 2.75 53.70
C SER A 234 8.33 1.99 52.74
N ALA A 235 8.94 0.90 53.24
CA ALA A 235 9.78 0.03 52.40
C ALA A 235 9.00 -0.61 51.27
N ARG A 236 7.78 -1.09 51.56
CA ARG A 236 6.87 -1.67 50.55
C ARG A 236 6.49 -0.65 49.48
N ILE A 237 6.13 0.59 49.86
CA ILE A 237 5.80 1.67 48.93
C ILE A 237 7.02 1.96 48.06
N ARG A 238 8.24 2.13 48.64
CA ARG A 238 9.47 2.35 47.88
C ARG A 238 9.74 1.25 46.88
N THR A 239 9.53 -0.03 47.26
CA THR A 239 9.70 -1.17 46.35
C THR A 239 8.71 -1.13 45.19
N VAL A 240 7.47 -0.76 45.44
CA VAL A 240 6.43 -0.65 44.37
C VAL A 240 6.77 0.49 43.43
N LEU A 241 7.14 1.66 43.97
CA LEU A 241 7.53 2.82 43.15
C LEU A 241 8.79 2.53 42.33
N GLY A 242 9.81 1.91 42.92
CA GLY A 242 11.03 1.52 42.19
C GLY A 242 10.71 0.56 41.05
N ARG A 243 9.87 -0.44 41.28
CA ARG A 243 9.41 -1.35 40.19
C ARG A 243 8.60 -0.65 39.10
N MET A 244 7.77 0.33 39.47
CA MET A 244 7.05 1.15 38.47
C MET A 244 8.02 1.94 37.60
N THR A 245 9.02 2.57 38.21
CA THR A 245 10.06 3.32 37.49
C THR A 245 10.86 2.41 36.56
N ASP A 246 11.30 1.25 37.07
CA ASP A 246 12.04 0.27 36.25
C ASP A 246 11.21 -0.27 35.07
N SER A 247 9.90 -0.43 35.27
CA SER A 247 8.98 -0.88 34.20
C SER A 247 8.67 0.23 33.21
N ALA A 248 8.76 1.49 33.59
CA ALA A 248 8.52 2.65 32.73
C ALA A 248 9.66 2.90 31.72
N LEU A 249 10.91 2.58 32.08
CA LEU A 249 12.09 2.73 31.20
C LEU A 249 11.96 1.97 29.87
N PRO A 250 11.65 0.65 29.88
CA PRO A 250 11.46 -0.08 28.62
C PRO A 250 10.31 0.46 27.77
N LEU A 251 9.23 0.98 28.39
CA LEU A 251 8.11 1.57 27.67
C LEU A 251 8.51 2.88 26.96
N GLN A 252 9.35 3.69 27.60
CA GLN A 252 9.91 4.89 26.96
C GLN A 252 10.76 4.52 25.73
N SER A 253 11.66 3.56 25.89
CA SER A 253 12.50 3.07 24.78
C SER A 253 11.64 2.51 23.64
N CYS A 254 10.59 1.75 23.96
CA CYS A 254 9.67 1.22 22.98
C CYS A 254 8.92 2.35 22.23
N ALA A 255 8.50 3.40 22.90
CA ALA A 255 7.86 4.56 22.27
C ALA A 255 8.82 5.30 21.32
N GLU A 256 10.09 5.45 21.70
CA GLU A 256 11.12 6.06 20.85
C GLU A 256 11.43 5.21 19.61
N GLU A 257 11.50 3.89 19.76
CA GLU A 257 11.70 2.94 18.67
C GLU A 257 10.49 2.94 17.71
N LEU A 258 9.26 2.97 18.25
CA LEU A 258 8.05 3.11 17.46
C LEU A 258 8.06 4.39 16.62
N ASN A 259 8.45 5.53 17.19
CA ASN A 259 8.55 6.79 16.44
C ASN A 259 9.55 6.70 15.29
N THR A 260 10.71 6.08 15.52
CA THR A 260 11.73 5.89 14.49
C THR A 260 11.21 5.00 13.37
N THR A 261 10.66 3.84 13.73
CA THR A 261 10.06 2.89 12.77
C THR A 261 8.93 3.53 11.97
N THR A 262 8.08 4.30 12.62
CA THR A 262 6.96 5.01 11.98
C THR A 262 7.45 6.04 10.96
N ALA A 263 8.53 6.76 11.26
CA ALA A 263 9.15 7.70 10.31
C ALA A 263 9.75 6.97 9.09
N GLU A 264 10.41 5.83 9.29
CA GLU A 264 10.95 5.00 8.20
C GLU A 264 9.82 4.45 7.31
N VAL A 265 8.73 3.94 7.91
CA VAL A 265 7.55 3.44 7.16
C VAL A 265 6.90 4.58 6.38
N SER A 266 6.76 5.78 6.95
CA SER A 266 6.21 6.95 6.25
C SER A 266 7.07 7.36 5.04
N ALA A 267 8.39 7.34 5.17
CA ALA A 267 9.31 7.60 4.06
C ALA A 267 9.18 6.52 2.96
N ALA A 268 9.10 5.25 3.35
CA ALA A 268 8.90 4.14 2.41
C ALA A 268 7.57 4.24 1.65
N LEU A 269 6.47 4.60 2.33
CA LEU A 269 5.16 4.83 1.70
C LEU A 269 5.17 6.02 0.74
N THR A 270 5.93 7.07 1.05
CA THR A 270 6.12 8.21 0.16
C THR A 270 6.85 7.79 -1.12
N GLN A 271 7.91 6.98 -1.00
CA GLN A 271 8.61 6.42 -2.15
C GLN A 271 7.70 5.47 -2.94
N GLN A 272 6.96 4.59 -2.27
CA GLN A 272 6.00 3.70 -2.92
C GLN A 272 4.96 4.46 -3.76
N ASN A 273 4.43 5.57 -3.26
CA ASN A 273 3.51 6.42 -4.02
C ASN A 273 4.15 7.01 -5.29
N LYS A 274 5.43 7.33 -5.24
CA LYS A 274 6.17 7.77 -6.44
C LYS A 274 6.32 6.63 -7.45
N ASP A 275 6.68 5.44 -6.97
CA ASP A 275 6.85 4.26 -7.83
C ASP A 275 5.52 3.85 -8.48
N ILE A 276 4.39 3.92 -7.75
CA ILE A 276 3.03 3.71 -8.26
C ILE A 276 2.74 4.63 -9.44
N ARG A 277 3.08 5.92 -9.35
CA ARG A 277 2.89 6.88 -10.46
C ARG A 277 3.73 6.50 -11.67
N GLN A 278 4.99 6.13 -11.47
CA GLN A 278 5.86 5.70 -12.56
C GLN A 278 5.36 4.44 -13.27
N VAL A 279 4.86 3.46 -12.51
CA VAL A 279 4.28 2.24 -13.09
C VAL A 279 3.01 2.57 -13.87
N ARG A 280 2.16 3.48 -13.39
CA ARG A 280 0.97 3.94 -14.12
C ARG A 280 1.35 4.59 -15.45
N ASP A 281 2.30 5.53 -15.43
CA ASP A 281 2.75 6.22 -16.65
C ASP A 281 3.35 5.24 -17.67
N ALA A 282 4.08 4.21 -17.20
CA ALA A 282 4.60 3.13 -18.03
C ALA A 282 3.48 2.27 -18.62
N THR A 283 2.42 2.00 -17.86
CA THR A 283 1.26 1.22 -18.31
C THR A 283 0.45 1.99 -19.36
N GLU A 284 0.24 3.29 -19.19
CA GLU A 284 -0.39 4.15 -20.20
C GLU A 284 0.43 4.17 -21.51
N SER A 285 1.77 4.23 -21.40
CA SER A 285 2.66 4.17 -22.57
C SER A 285 2.61 2.80 -23.25
N MET A 286 2.46 1.73 -22.51
CA MET A 286 2.30 0.37 -23.03
C MET A 286 0.98 0.20 -23.79
N GLU A 287 -0.12 0.76 -23.27
CA GLU A 287 -1.42 0.78 -23.91
C GLU A 287 -1.37 1.56 -25.25
N ALA A 288 -0.77 2.74 -25.27
CA ALA A 288 -0.57 3.51 -26.49
C ALA A 288 0.26 2.74 -27.52
N SER A 289 1.34 2.06 -27.08
CA SER A 289 2.18 1.24 -27.95
C SER A 289 1.42 0.03 -28.52
N ALA A 290 0.63 -0.67 -27.72
CA ALA A 290 -0.17 -1.80 -28.18
C ALA A 290 -1.24 -1.37 -29.19
N ASN A 291 -1.89 -0.23 -29.00
CA ASN A 291 -2.82 0.36 -29.98
C ASN A 291 -2.11 0.73 -31.28
N SER A 292 -0.90 1.29 -31.24
CA SER A 292 -0.10 1.60 -32.42
C SER A 292 0.30 0.33 -33.19
N VAL A 293 0.71 -0.74 -32.46
CA VAL A 293 1.01 -2.05 -33.08
C VAL A 293 -0.24 -2.63 -33.76
N SER A 294 -1.40 -2.56 -33.11
CA SER A 294 -2.66 -3.03 -33.68
C SER A 294 -3.02 -2.30 -34.98
N SER A 295 -2.89 -0.96 -35.00
CA SER A 295 -3.10 -0.15 -36.20
C SER A 295 -2.11 -0.51 -37.32
N SER A 296 -0.82 -0.58 -37.01
CA SER A 296 0.21 -0.94 -37.99
C SER A 296 0.03 -2.34 -38.56
N THR A 297 -0.48 -3.27 -37.74
CA THR A 297 -0.80 -4.65 -38.16
C THR A 297 -1.99 -4.66 -39.14
N ASN A 298 -3.01 -3.85 -38.90
CA ASN A 298 -4.12 -3.70 -39.82
C ASN A 298 -3.68 -3.10 -41.17
N ASP A 299 -2.83 -2.07 -41.14
CA ASP A 299 -2.27 -1.46 -42.35
C ASP A 299 -1.43 -2.48 -43.14
N ALA A 300 -0.62 -3.28 -42.45
CA ALA A 300 0.15 -4.37 -43.06
C ALA A 300 -0.74 -5.42 -43.69
N HIS A 301 -1.88 -5.74 -43.08
CA HIS A 301 -2.85 -6.69 -43.62
C HIS A 301 -3.45 -6.19 -44.95
N LEU A 302 -3.82 -4.91 -45.00
CA LEU A 302 -4.31 -4.29 -46.25
C LEU A 302 -3.25 -4.32 -47.35
N LEU A 303 -1.96 -4.05 -47.02
CA LEU A 303 -0.86 -4.11 -47.96
C LEU A 303 -0.60 -5.53 -48.52
N ILE A 304 -0.78 -6.55 -47.67
CA ILE A 304 -0.67 -7.96 -48.05
C ILE A 304 -1.76 -8.31 -49.05
N ASP A 305 -3.02 -7.91 -48.80
CA ASP A 305 -4.13 -8.15 -49.70
C ASP A 305 -3.92 -7.47 -51.08
N ASP A 306 -3.45 -6.24 -51.09
CA ASP A 306 -3.14 -5.48 -52.31
C ASP A 306 -2.01 -6.15 -53.11
N THR A 307 -0.99 -6.67 -52.39
CA THR A 307 0.12 -7.41 -53.00
C THR A 307 -0.37 -8.74 -53.60
N LEU A 308 -1.23 -9.49 -52.92
CA LEU A 308 -1.81 -10.71 -53.44
C LEU A 308 -2.63 -10.45 -54.70
N GLN A 309 -3.43 -9.38 -54.75
CA GLN A 309 -4.19 -8.98 -55.92
C GLN A 309 -3.26 -8.60 -57.08
N SER A 310 -2.16 -7.91 -56.80
CA SER A 310 -1.13 -7.58 -57.80
C SER A 310 -0.44 -8.84 -58.33
N CYS A 311 -0.17 -9.83 -57.50
CA CYS A 311 0.37 -11.13 -57.92
C CYS A 311 -0.60 -11.88 -58.86
N LEU A 312 -1.88 -11.85 -58.56
CA LEU A 312 -2.91 -12.49 -59.43
C LEU A 312 -2.94 -11.83 -60.81
N MET A 313 -2.93 -10.50 -60.90
CA MET A 313 -2.91 -9.77 -62.20
C MET A 313 -1.61 -10.03 -62.97
N ALA A 314 -0.47 -10.10 -62.28
CA ALA A 314 0.80 -10.43 -62.90
C ALA A 314 0.80 -11.87 -63.45
N LYS A 315 0.23 -12.83 -62.72
CA LYS A 315 0.09 -14.21 -63.15
C LYS A 315 -0.75 -14.31 -64.43
N GLU A 316 -1.92 -13.63 -64.47
CA GLU A 316 -2.74 -13.56 -65.67
C GLU A 316 -1.99 -13.01 -66.89
N THR A 317 -1.17 -11.94 -66.68
CA THR A 317 -0.34 -11.37 -67.71
C THR A 317 0.74 -12.34 -68.22
N ILE A 318 1.34 -13.13 -67.32
CA ILE A 318 2.32 -14.18 -67.69
C ILE A 318 1.65 -15.30 -68.48
N ASP A 319 0.48 -15.77 -68.06
CA ASP A 319 -0.28 -16.82 -68.74
C ASP A 319 -0.66 -16.37 -70.16
N GLN A 320 -1.08 -15.11 -70.33
CA GLN A 320 -1.32 -14.50 -71.63
C GLN A 320 -0.07 -14.43 -72.50
N THR A 321 1.07 -14.05 -71.88
CA THR A 321 2.37 -14.01 -72.54
C THR A 321 2.78 -15.40 -73.02
N HIS A 322 2.64 -16.42 -72.16
CA HIS A 322 2.93 -17.82 -72.52
C HIS A 322 2.07 -18.28 -73.72
N THR A 323 0.78 -17.95 -73.72
CA THR A 323 -0.14 -18.25 -74.82
C THR A 323 0.32 -17.59 -76.11
N ASN A 324 0.70 -16.29 -76.07
CA ASN A 324 1.19 -15.55 -77.24
C ASN A 324 2.51 -16.14 -77.77
N LEU A 325 3.43 -16.54 -76.88
CA LEU A 325 4.71 -17.18 -77.25
C LEU A 325 4.49 -18.54 -77.91
N ALA A 326 3.57 -19.35 -77.40
CA ALA A 326 3.17 -20.62 -78.03
C ALA A 326 2.62 -20.41 -79.43
N GLN A 327 1.76 -19.41 -79.64
CA GLN A 327 1.25 -19.02 -80.94
C GLN A 327 2.36 -18.53 -81.90
N LEU A 328 3.33 -17.74 -81.35
CA LEU A 328 4.48 -17.26 -82.13
C LEU A 328 5.40 -18.41 -82.56
N SER A 329 5.65 -19.40 -81.70
CA SER A 329 6.40 -20.62 -82.05
C SER A 329 5.73 -21.42 -83.15
N LEU A 330 4.39 -21.59 -83.10
CA LEU A 330 3.62 -22.24 -84.18
C LEU A 330 3.70 -21.47 -85.50
N GLN A 331 3.64 -20.13 -85.45
CA GLN A 331 3.82 -19.26 -86.64
C GLN A 331 5.19 -19.39 -87.28
N ALA A 332 6.24 -19.45 -86.42
CA ALA A 332 7.64 -19.64 -86.87
C ALA A 332 7.81 -21.01 -87.56
N GLU A 333 7.19 -22.06 -87.01
CA GLU A 333 7.17 -23.39 -87.64
C GLU A 333 6.55 -23.39 -88.98
N LYS A 334 5.34 -22.77 -89.13
CA LYS A 334 4.64 -22.62 -90.41
C LYS A 334 5.43 -21.77 -91.42
N ALA A 335 6.09 -20.69 -90.97
CA ALA A 335 6.99 -19.86 -91.79
C ALA A 335 8.20 -20.66 -92.27
N THR A 336 8.77 -21.51 -91.43
CA THR A 336 9.90 -22.41 -91.78
C THR A 336 9.42 -23.35 -92.93
N GLU A 337 8.29 -24.02 -92.81
CA GLU A 337 7.72 -24.90 -93.81
C GLU A 337 7.53 -24.16 -95.14
N THR A 338 6.91 -22.96 -95.05
CA THR A 338 6.65 -22.15 -96.25
C THR A 338 7.94 -21.76 -96.92
N THR A 339 9.02 -21.41 -96.19
CA THR A 339 10.30 -21.02 -96.75
C THR A 339 11.02 -22.21 -97.40
N TYR A 340 10.88 -23.44 -96.87
CA TYR A 340 11.39 -24.64 -97.51
C TYR A 340 10.69 -24.87 -98.84
N GLN A 341 9.31 -24.77 -98.91
CA GLN A 341 8.56 -24.91 -100.15
C GLN A 341 8.96 -23.86 -101.19
N LEU A 342 9.22 -22.60 -100.75
CA LEU A 342 9.68 -21.53 -101.65
C LEU A 342 11.08 -21.78 -102.18
N SER A 343 12.00 -22.34 -101.34
CA SER A 343 13.32 -22.78 -101.77
C SER A 343 13.31 -23.86 -102.81
N ASP A 344 12.52 -24.88 -102.62
CA ASP A 344 12.32 -25.95 -103.59
C ASP A 344 11.76 -25.45 -104.90
N GLN A 345 10.77 -24.53 -104.87
CA GLN A 345 10.16 -23.96 -106.08
C GLN A 345 11.16 -23.12 -106.82
N ALA A 346 11.98 -22.27 -106.12
CA ALA A 346 13.04 -21.49 -106.69
C ALA A 346 14.12 -22.35 -107.39
N GLN A 347 14.47 -23.48 -106.73
CA GLN A 347 15.46 -24.45 -107.30
C GLN A 347 14.91 -25.13 -108.54
N LYS A 348 13.59 -25.48 -108.59
CA LYS A 348 12.95 -26.01 -109.81
C LYS A 348 12.98 -24.98 -110.95
N VAL A 349 12.73 -23.68 -110.70
CA VAL A 349 12.80 -22.64 -111.71
C VAL A 349 14.24 -22.45 -112.20
N SER A 350 15.26 -22.55 -111.26
CA SER A 350 16.68 -22.51 -111.68
C SER A 350 17.01 -23.62 -112.64
N GLN A 351 16.58 -24.84 -112.41
CA GLN A 351 16.77 -25.97 -113.33
C GLN A 351 16.11 -25.75 -114.68
N LEU A 352 14.89 -25.24 -114.66
CA LEU A 352 14.18 -24.91 -115.92
C LEU A 352 14.94 -23.82 -116.77
N MET A 353 15.51 -22.84 -116.09
CA MET A 353 16.32 -21.80 -116.77
C MET A 353 17.64 -22.39 -117.38
N GLU A 354 18.24 -23.34 -116.68
CA GLU A 354 19.40 -24.07 -117.15
C GLU A 354 19.07 -24.90 -118.42
N GLU A 355 17.88 -25.60 -118.41
CA GLU A 355 17.37 -26.30 -119.56
C GLU A 355 17.10 -25.38 -120.74
N ILE A 356 16.40 -24.24 -120.53
CA ILE A 356 16.11 -23.26 -121.53
C ILE A 356 17.37 -22.65 -122.12
N GLY A 357 18.34 -22.36 -121.25
CA GLY A 357 19.71 -21.85 -121.67
C GLY A 357 20.40 -22.87 -122.58
N GLY A 358 20.36 -24.17 -122.20
CA GLY A 358 20.86 -25.27 -123.05
C GLY A 358 20.18 -25.39 -124.38
N ILE A 359 18.82 -25.23 -124.40
CA ILE A 359 18.09 -25.18 -125.68
C ILE A 359 18.44 -23.97 -126.57
N ALA A 360 18.62 -22.82 -125.91
CA ALA A 360 19.07 -21.58 -126.63
C ALA A 360 20.41 -21.76 -127.23
N ASP A 361 21.41 -22.35 -126.53
CA ASP A 361 22.73 -22.63 -127.05
C ASP A 361 22.72 -23.67 -128.21
N GLN A 362 21.91 -24.73 -128.07
CA GLN A 362 21.69 -25.70 -129.17
C GLN A 362 21.09 -24.99 -130.38
N THR A 363 20.09 -24.11 -130.12
CA THR A 363 19.41 -23.37 -131.19
C THR A 363 20.38 -22.42 -131.87
N ASN A 364 21.27 -21.79 -131.10
CA ASN A 364 22.31 -20.91 -131.62
C ASN A 364 23.32 -21.69 -132.49
N LEU A 365 23.76 -22.88 -132.05
CA LEU A 365 24.58 -23.78 -132.87
C LEU A 365 23.87 -24.28 -134.14
N LEU A 366 22.59 -24.62 -134.05
CA LEU A 366 21.78 -25.00 -135.21
C LEU A 366 21.63 -23.84 -136.25
N ALA A 367 21.42 -22.62 -135.73
CA ALA A 367 21.36 -21.43 -136.50
C ALA A 367 22.69 -21.11 -137.17
N LEU A 368 23.78 -21.24 -136.46
CA LEU A 368 25.17 -21.09 -136.99
C LEU A 368 25.42 -22.11 -138.13
N ASN A 369 25.08 -23.36 -137.95
CA ASN A 369 25.21 -24.36 -138.98
C ASN A 369 24.34 -24.04 -140.20
N ALA A 370 23.13 -23.54 -139.98
CA ALA A 370 22.24 -23.13 -141.05
C ALA A 370 22.76 -21.91 -141.83
N ALA A 371 23.35 -20.95 -141.07
CA ALA A 371 24.01 -19.77 -141.67
C ALA A 371 25.19 -20.18 -142.54
N ILE A 372 26.03 -21.10 -142.07
CA ILE A 372 27.16 -21.65 -142.80
C ILE A 372 26.67 -22.32 -144.09
N GLU A 373 25.64 -23.18 -144.06
CA GLU A 373 25.13 -23.88 -145.21
C GLU A 373 24.42 -22.94 -146.17
N ALA A 374 23.74 -21.89 -145.67
CA ALA A 374 23.13 -20.85 -146.50
C ALA A 374 24.25 -20.01 -147.25
N ALA A 375 25.37 -19.72 -146.61
CA ALA A 375 26.51 -19.07 -147.19
C ALA A 375 27.16 -19.95 -148.31
N ARG A 376 27.09 -21.30 -148.06
CA ARG A 376 27.61 -22.30 -148.99
C ARG A 376 26.79 -22.43 -150.28
N ALA A 377 25.46 -22.15 -150.21
CA ALA A 377 24.47 -22.21 -151.28
C ALA A 377 24.51 -20.92 -152.20
N GLY A 378 25.30 -19.90 -151.85
CA GLY A 378 25.48 -18.74 -152.65
C GLY A 378 24.21 -17.89 -152.77
N GLU A 379 23.96 -17.29 -153.97
CA GLU A 379 22.77 -16.41 -154.19
C GLU A 379 21.41 -17.06 -153.86
N GLN A 380 21.32 -18.40 -153.96
CA GLN A 380 20.05 -19.18 -153.65
C GLN A 380 19.81 -19.31 -152.08
N GLY A 381 20.85 -19.12 -151.30
CA GLY A 381 20.73 -19.25 -149.84
C GLY A 381 20.50 -17.90 -149.09
N ARG A 382 20.47 -16.75 -149.78
CA ARG A 382 20.39 -15.40 -149.17
C ARG A 382 19.21 -15.22 -148.18
N GLY A 383 18.03 -15.71 -148.57
CA GLY A 383 16.83 -15.66 -147.68
C GLY A 383 16.95 -16.52 -146.40
N PHE A 384 17.57 -17.71 -146.59
CA PHE A 384 17.86 -18.59 -145.46
C PHE A 384 18.98 -18.05 -144.50
N ALA A 385 19.98 -17.35 -145.07
CA ALA A 385 21.03 -16.73 -144.27
C ALA A 385 20.45 -15.63 -143.32
N VAL A 386 19.50 -14.78 -143.83
CA VAL A 386 18.85 -13.76 -142.98
C VAL A 386 18.03 -14.38 -141.89
N VAL A 387 17.28 -15.47 -142.15
CA VAL A 387 16.47 -16.19 -141.11
C VAL A 387 17.42 -16.85 -140.06
N ALA A 388 18.51 -17.49 -140.52
CA ALA A 388 19.52 -18.10 -139.66
C ALA A 388 20.17 -17.07 -138.72
N ASP A 389 20.58 -15.92 -139.27
CA ASP A 389 21.15 -14.83 -138.46
C ASP A 389 20.12 -14.25 -137.46
N GLU A 390 18.82 -14.13 -137.80
CA GLU A 390 17.77 -13.69 -136.90
C GLU A 390 17.49 -14.76 -135.78
N VAL A 391 17.47 -16.04 -136.16
CA VAL A 391 17.32 -17.14 -135.14
C VAL A 391 18.52 -17.18 -134.22
N ARG A 392 19.75 -16.89 -134.78
CA ARG A 392 20.97 -16.81 -134.02
C ARG A 392 20.97 -15.60 -133.02
N ALA A 393 20.49 -14.44 -133.50
CA ALA A 393 20.33 -13.25 -132.63
C ALA A 393 19.27 -13.46 -131.54
N LEU A 394 18.17 -14.14 -131.90
CA LEU A 394 17.07 -14.47 -130.99
C LEU A 394 17.52 -15.49 -129.92
N SER A 395 18.26 -16.54 -130.30
CA SER A 395 18.82 -17.50 -129.37
C SER A 395 19.85 -16.92 -128.44
N GLY A 396 20.75 -16.00 -128.95
CA GLY A 396 21.66 -15.24 -128.09
C GLY A 396 20.93 -14.33 -127.10
N ARG A 397 19.86 -13.70 -127.56
CA ARG A 397 19.01 -12.90 -126.57
C ARG A 397 18.33 -13.80 -125.54
N THR A 398 17.87 -15.01 -125.93
CA THR A 398 17.23 -15.98 -125.00
C THR A 398 18.25 -16.52 -123.99
N SER A 399 19.51 -16.85 -124.42
CA SER A 399 20.58 -17.31 -123.49
C SER A 399 20.95 -16.18 -122.53
N ASN A 400 21.09 -14.95 -122.97
CA ASN A 400 21.33 -13.81 -122.09
C ASN A 400 20.21 -13.54 -121.10
N ALA A 401 18.94 -13.70 -121.59
CA ALA A 401 17.76 -13.52 -120.69
C ALA A 401 17.66 -14.62 -119.64
N THR A 402 17.91 -15.91 -119.99
CA THR A 402 17.97 -17.01 -118.98
C THR A 402 19.10 -16.85 -117.99
N GLU A 403 20.26 -16.37 -118.41
CA GLU A 403 21.39 -16.09 -117.50
C GLU A 403 21.02 -14.99 -116.49
N GLN A 404 20.35 -13.92 -116.91
CA GLN A 404 19.89 -12.84 -116.07
C GLN A 404 18.82 -13.35 -115.09
N ILE A 405 17.89 -14.21 -115.51
CA ILE A 405 16.85 -14.83 -114.67
C ILE A 405 17.51 -15.78 -113.65
N LYS A 406 18.55 -16.58 -114.08
CA LYS A 406 19.26 -17.51 -113.21
C LYS A 406 19.97 -16.71 -112.10
N ALA A 407 20.69 -15.61 -112.46
CA ALA A 407 21.34 -14.71 -111.44
C ALA A 407 20.30 -14.13 -110.45
N SER A 408 19.12 -13.78 -110.91
CA SER A 408 18.00 -13.31 -110.05
C SER A 408 17.50 -14.38 -109.10
N ILE A 409 17.39 -15.64 -109.59
CA ILE A 409 16.96 -16.81 -108.73
C ILE A 409 18.04 -17.14 -107.73
N ASP A 410 19.33 -17.11 -108.09
CA ASP A 410 20.41 -17.37 -107.11
C ASP A 410 20.40 -16.33 -106.04
N THR A 411 20.15 -15.06 -106.31
CA THR A 411 19.96 -14.00 -105.35
C THR A 411 18.75 -14.29 -104.43
N MET A 412 17.59 -14.77 -105.04
CA MET A 412 16.43 -15.15 -104.31
C MET A 412 16.70 -16.32 -103.37
N LEU A 413 17.39 -17.40 -103.79
CA LEU A 413 17.79 -18.51 -102.98
C LEU A 413 18.64 -18.11 -101.78
N THR A 414 19.64 -17.18 -102.03
CA THR A 414 20.45 -16.65 -100.95
C THR A 414 19.57 -15.91 -99.91
N THR A 415 18.63 -15.11 -100.36
CA THR A 415 17.65 -14.38 -99.50
C THR A 415 16.80 -15.31 -98.70
N ILE A 416 16.29 -16.38 -99.31
CA ILE A 416 15.44 -17.44 -98.68
C ILE A 416 16.30 -18.13 -97.62
N GLN A 417 17.55 -18.48 -97.89
CA GLN A 417 18.45 -19.08 -96.84
C GLN A 417 18.66 -18.13 -95.66
N GLY A 418 18.82 -16.82 -95.94
CA GLY A 418 18.82 -15.81 -94.88
C GLY A 418 17.58 -15.86 -94.00
N TRP A 419 16.42 -15.82 -94.65
CA TRP A 419 15.15 -15.91 -93.89
C TRP A 419 15.00 -17.21 -93.08
N GLN A 420 15.40 -18.38 -93.59
CA GLN A 420 15.43 -19.59 -92.86
C GLN A 420 16.21 -19.52 -91.57
N LYS A 421 17.45 -18.94 -91.69
CA LYS A 421 18.30 -18.72 -90.52
C LYS A 421 17.64 -17.80 -89.48
N ASP A 422 17.02 -16.69 -89.93
CA ASP A 422 16.38 -15.72 -89.10
C ASP A 422 15.13 -16.33 -88.39
N ILE A 423 14.37 -17.12 -89.08
CA ILE A 423 13.17 -17.80 -88.52
C ILE A 423 13.58 -18.82 -87.42
N ILE A 424 14.67 -19.60 -87.68
CA ILE A 424 15.19 -20.57 -86.71
C ILE A 424 15.66 -19.82 -85.46
N ALA A 425 16.42 -18.72 -85.61
CA ALA A 425 16.89 -17.89 -84.52
C ALA A 425 15.71 -17.27 -83.73
N ASN A 426 14.66 -16.79 -84.41
CA ASN A 426 13.43 -16.29 -83.77
C ASN A 426 12.68 -17.38 -83.00
N LYS A 427 12.64 -18.63 -83.51
CA LYS A 427 12.05 -19.74 -82.77
C LYS A 427 12.82 -20.02 -81.49
N GLU A 428 14.15 -20.11 -81.56
CA GLU A 428 15.01 -20.35 -80.40
C GLU A 428 14.85 -19.23 -79.35
N GLN A 429 14.77 -17.97 -79.79
CA GLN A 429 14.50 -16.82 -78.93
C GLN A 429 13.10 -16.93 -78.28
N THR A 430 12.09 -17.36 -79.03
CA THR A 430 10.72 -17.56 -78.54
C THR A 430 10.66 -18.64 -77.49
N ASP A 431 11.36 -19.77 -77.68
CA ASP A 431 11.44 -20.87 -76.70
C ASP A 431 12.16 -20.40 -75.42
N THR A 432 13.22 -19.57 -75.57
CA THR A 432 13.90 -18.95 -74.43
C THR A 432 13.01 -18.02 -73.65
N CYS A 433 12.20 -17.17 -74.35
CA CYS A 433 11.23 -16.30 -73.69
C CYS A 433 10.12 -17.11 -72.96
N SER A 434 9.68 -18.24 -73.55
CA SER A 434 8.71 -19.13 -72.91
C SER A 434 9.22 -19.70 -71.60
N ASN A 435 10.46 -20.16 -71.56
CA ASN A 435 11.10 -20.64 -70.34
C ASN A 435 11.23 -19.53 -69.28
N VAL A 436 11.55 -18.30 -69.66
CA VAL A 436 11.61 -17.16 -68.73
C VAL A 436 10.20 -16.83 -68.17
N ALA A 437 9.16 -16.91 -69.01
CA ALA A 437 7.80 -16.69 -68.57
C ALA A 437 7.37 -17.76 -67.52
N GLU A 438 7.68 -19.05 -67.79
CA GLU A 438 7.41 -20.15 -66.85
C GLU A 438 8.14 -19.97 -65.52
N GLN A 439 9.43 -19.61 -65.53
CA GLN A 439 10.19 -19.30 -64.33
C GLN A 439 9.58 -18.13 -63.56
N SER A 440 9.10 -17.10 -64.26
CA SER A 440 8.46 -15.94 -63.66
C SER A 440 7.15 -16.32 -62.94
N ALA A 441 6.34 -17.23 -63.53
CA ALA A 441 5.15 -17.76 -62.92
C ALA A 441 5.45 -18.55 -61.63
N LEU A 442 6.51 -19.35 -61.62
CA LEU A 442 6.98 -20.05 -60.42
C LEU A 442 7.39 -19.08 -59.32
N ARG A 443 8.12 -18.04 -59.65
CA ARG A 443 8.51 -17.01 -58.69
C ARG A 443 7.36 -16.24 -58.10
N LEU A 444 6.32 -15.95 -58.88
CA LEU A 444 5.09 -15.32 -58.39
C LEU A 444 4.34 -16.25 -57.43
N SER A 445 4.31 -17.56 -57.70
CA SER A 445 3.72 -18.54 -56.75
C SER A 445 4.48 -18.58 -55.41
N GLU A 446 5.81 -18.46 -55.41
CA GLU A 446 6.60 -18.34 -54.20
C GLU A 446 6.26 -17.05 -53.40
N VAL A 447 6.05 -15.93 -54.10
CA VAL A 447 5.63 -14.65 -53.50
C VAL A 447 4.24 -14.78 -52.89
N GLU A 448 3.28 -15.41 -53.58
CA GLU A 448 1.94 -15.67 -53.07
C GLU A 448 1.98 -16.46 -51.77
N GLN A 449 2.77 -17.55 -51.71
CA GLN A 449 2.95 -18.36 -50.52
C GLN A 449 3.59 -17.54 -49.36
N MET A 450 4.58 -16.68 -49.64
CA MET A 450 5.15 -15.77 -48.64
C MET A 450 4.12 -14.80 -48.10
N MET A 451 3.24 -14.23 -48.94
CA MET A 451 2.19 -13.31 -48.52
C MET A 451 1.14 -14.01 -47.63
N GLN A 452 0.78 -15.25 -47.94
CA GLN A 452 -0.12 -16.05 -47.09
C GLN A 452 0.49 -16.31 -45.73
N THR A 453 1.78 -16.63 -45.68
CA THR A 453 2.53 -16.80 -44.41
C THR A 453 2.55 -15.51 -43.62
N MET A 454 2.82 -14.36 -44.27
CA MET A 454 2.85 -13.04 -43.64
C MET A 454 1.48 -12.65 -43.10
N SER A 455 0.38 -12.96 -43.80
CA SER A 455 -0.98 -12.76 -43.30
C SER A 455 -1.21 -13.52 -41.98
N GLY A 456 -0.78 -14.80 -41.90
CA GLY A 456 -0.87 -15.58 -40.65
C GLY A 456 -0.04 -15.00 -39.50
N LEU A 457 1.13 -14.46 -39.81
CA LEU A 457 1.96 -13.76 -38.81
C LEU A 457 1.29 -12.48 -38.31
N MET A 458 0.65 -11.70 -39.17
CA MET A 458 -0.06 -10.48 -38.78
C MET A 458 -1.24 -10.78 -37.83
N VAL A 459 -1.96 -11.88 -38.03
CA VAL A 459 -3.01 -12.33 -37.09
C VAL A 459 -2.42 -12.59 -35.71
N ASN A 460 -1.27 -13.26 -35.62
CA ASN A 460 -0.61 -13.53 -34.33
C ASN A 460 -0.11 -12.24 -33.66
N VAL A 461 0.38 -11.28 -34.43
CA VAL A 461 0.80 -9.98 -33.90
C VAL A 461 -0.40 -9.20 -33.36
N ALA A 462 -1.52 -9.19 -34.07
CA ALA A 462 -2.77 -8.55 -33.61
C ALA A 462 -3.30 -9.18 -32.32
N ASP A 463 -3.29 -10.51 -32.21
CA ASP A 463 -3.68 -11.23 -30.98
C ASP A 463 -2.75 -10.86 -29.80
N SER A 464 -1.45 -10.77 -30.07
CA SER A 464 -0.47 -10.38 -29.06
C SER A 464 -0.67 -8.95 -28.58
N ALA A 465 -0.97 -8.01 -29.49
CA ALA A 465 -1.30 -6.62 -29.14
C ALA A 465 -2.58 -6.53 -28.29
N ASN A 466 -3.62 -7.30 -28.63
CA ASN A 466 -4.85 -7.35 -27.84
C ASN A 466 -4.62 -7.93 -26.43
N LYS A 467 -3.82 -9.00 -26.30
CA LYS A 467 -3.42 -9.54 -25.00
C LYS A 467 -2.63 -8.53 -24.18
N GLN A 468 -1.79 -7.73 -24.82
CA GLN A 468 -1.03 -6.68 -24.15
C GLN A 468 -1.94 -5.56 -23.62
N LEU A 469 -2.98 -5.17 -24.36
CA LEU A 469 -4.00 -4.22 -23.90
C LEU A 469 -4.75 -4.74 -22.68
N GLN A 470 -5.16 -6.01 -22.68
CA GLN A 470 -5.81 -6.62 -21.55
C GLN A 470 -4.91 -6.67 -20.32
N LEU A 471 -3.66 -7.08 -20.51
CA LEU A 471 -2.66 -7.10 -19.42
C LEU A 471 -2.41 -5.70 -18.84
N SER A 472 -2.35 -4.67 -19.69
CA SER A 472 -2.22 -3.27 -19.24
C SER A 472 -3.41 -2.84 -18.38
N SER A 473 -4.63 -3.22 -18.76
CA SER A 473 -5.84 -2.97 -17.99
C SER A 473 -5.79 -3.63 -16.61
N ASP A 474 -5.37 -4.91 -16.55
CA ASP A 474 -5.25 -5.66 -15.30
C ASP A 474 -4.18 -5.04 -14.38
N VAL A 475 -3.03 -4.66 -14.94
CA VAL A 475 -1.97 -3.94 -14.21
C VAL A 475 -2.49 -2.62 -13.64
N ASN A 476 -3.27 -1.85 -14.41
CA ASN A 476 -3.85 -0.59 -13.96
C ASN A 476 -4.81 -0.80 -12.78
N GLN A 477 -5.62 -1.85 -12.81
CA GLN A 477 -6.50 -2.22 -11.69
C GLN A 477 -5.68 -2.57 -10.43
N HIS A 478 -4.58 -3.32 -10.57
CA HIS A 478 -3.68 -3.63 -9.45
C HIS A 478 -3.01 -2.38 -8.89
N ILE A 479 -2.60 -1.44 -9.73
CA ILE A 479 -2.03 -0.15 -9.34
C ILE A 479 -3.01 0.63 -8.46
N HIS A 480 -4.29 0.70 -8.84
CA HIS A 480 -5.33 1.34 -8.03
C HIS A 480 -5.49 0.67 -6.66
N SER A 481 -5.48 -0.65 -6.60
CA SER A 481 -5.55 -1.39 -5.34
C SER A 481 -4.34 -1.12 -4.43
N ILE A 482 -3.13 -1.11 -5.00
CA ILE A 482 -1.89 -0.81 -4.26
C ILE A 482 -1.90 0.63 -3.74
N ALA A 483 -2.37 1.59 -4.55
CA ALA A 483 -2.50 2.99 -4.15
C ALA A 483 -3.43 3.15 -2.95
N SER A 484 -4.62 2.52 -3.01
CA SER A 484 -5.57 2.53 -1.89
C SER A 484 -4.99 1.90 -0.61
N THR A 485 -4.25 0.78 -0.76
CA THR A 485 -3.58 0.15 0.38
C THR A 485 -2.48 1.03 0.96
N ALA A 486 -1.73 1.74 0.12
CA ALA A 486 -0.70 2.68 0.56
C ALA A 486 -1.30 3.86 1.36
N GLU A 487 -2.45 4.39 0.93
CA GLU A 487 -3.18 5.43 1.67
C GLU A 487 -3.68 4.92 3.04
N GLN A 488 -4.24 3.71 3.10
CA GLN A 488 -4.65 3.09 4.36
C GLN A 488 -3.47 2.88 5.31
N ASN A 489 -2.33 2.41 4.79
CA ASN A 489 -1.12 2.23 5.57
C ASN A 489 -0.58 3.57 6.10
N LEU A 490 -0.65 4.64 5.31
CA LEU A 490 -0.25 5.97 5.76
C LEU A 490 -1.13 6.46 6.93
N ALA A 491 -2.45 6.27 6.85
CA ALA A 491 -3.38 6.60 7.93
C ALA A 491 -3.11 5.76 9.20
N ALA A 492 -2.85 4.46 9.05
CA ALA A 492 -2.48 3.59 10.16
C ALA A 492 -1.15 4.01 10.81
N THR A 493 -0.16 4.38 10.00
CA THR A 493 1.15 4.88 10.45
C THR A 493 0.99 6.15 11.29
N HIS A 494 0.14 7.09 10.85
CA HIS A 494 -0.15 8.30 11.62
C HIS A 494 -0.83 8.00 12.96
N SER A 495 -1.73 7.01 13.00
CA SER A 495 -2.34 6.57 14.26
C SER A 495 -1.33 5.94 15.22
N VAL A 496 -0.37 5.17 14.72
CA VAL A 496 0.73 4.61 15.53
C VAL A 496 1.61 5.71 16.09
N GLU A 497 1.93 6.75 15.31
CA GLU A 497 2.68 7.92 15.75
C GLU A 497 1.98 8.64 16.91
N GLN A 498 0.68 8.89 16.80
CA GLN A 498 -0.12 9.51 17.87
C GLN A 498 -0.13 8.66 19.14
N ASN A 499 -0.35 7.34 19.00
CA ASN A 499 -0.34 6.42 20.14
C ASN A 499 1.02 6.35 20.82
N SER A 500 2.10 6.36 20.04
CA SER A 500 3.48 6.40 20.57
C SER A 500 3.75 7.67 21.36
N GLN A 501 3.29 8.83 20.88
CA GLN A 501 3.41 10.09 21.59
C GLN A 501 2.61 10.09 22.89
N GLN A 502 1.38 9.58 22.88
CA GLN A 502 0.57 9.43 24.10
C GLN A 502 1.23 8.49 25.12
N LEU A 503 1.82 7.38 24.65
CA LEU A 503 2.57 6.46 25.52
C LEU A 503 3.75 7.16 26.19
N LYS A 504 4.48 7.96 25.44
CA LYS A 504 5.60 8.76 25.97
C LYS A 504 5.14 9.73 27.07
N GLU A 505 4.02 10.41 26.87
CA GLU A 505 3.43 11.32 27.86
C GLU A 505 3.00 10.57 29.14
N GLN A 506 2.32 9.41 28.99
CA GLN A 506 1.93 8.58 30.13
C GLN A 506 3.12 8.06 30.93
N VAL A 507 4.19 7.65 30.25
CA VAL A 507 5.44 7.22 30.90
C VAL A 507 6.05 8.38 31.69
N GLN A 508 6.07 9.58 31.15
CA GLN A 508 6.56 10.76 31.88
C GLN A 508 5.70 11.08 33.13
N ASP A 509 4.39 10.89 33.03
CA ASP A 509 3.48 11.05 34.17
C ASP A 509 3.76 10.02 35.26
N PHE A 510 4.07 8.76 34.90
CA PHE A 510 4.48 7.75 35.87
C PHE A 510 5.78 8.14 36.59
N TYR A 511 6.76 8.66 35.89
CA TYR A 511 7.99 9.17 36.51
C TYR A 511 7.73 10.33 37.47
N ARG A 512 6.90 11.28 37.08
CA ARG A 512 6.50 12.40 37.93
C ARG A 512 5.81 11.91 39.20
N LEU A 513 4.88 10.97 39.06
CA LEU A 513 4.15 10.40 40.18
C LEU A 513 5.09 9.64 41.15
N ALA A 514 5.98 8.80 40.60
CA ALA A 514 6.94 8.05 41.42
C ALA A 514 7.86 8.99 42.21
N ASN A 515 8.41 10.02 41.60
CA ASN A 515 9.31 10.99 42.24
C ASN A 515 8.59 11.81 43.33
N GLN A 516 7.30 12.11 43.21
CA GLN A 516 6.54 12.81 44.26
C GLN A 516 6.50 12.05 45.58
N PHE A 517 6.61 10.72 45.56
CA PHE A 517 6.62 9.89 46.78
C PHE A 517 8.04 9.59 47.29
N GLU A 518 9.07 9.86 46.52
CA GLU A 518 10.48 9.59 46.89
C GLU A 518 11.14 10.77 47.59
N GLU A 519 10.72 12.01 47.36
CA GLU A 519 11.29 13.25 47.93
C GLU A 519 10.88 13.55 49.38
N LYS A 520 10.45 12.57 50.13
CA LYS A 520 10.23 12.66 51.61
C LYS A 520 10.82 11.43 52.28
#